data_5e0596351c65b37a7e9f29155d81a72c
#
_entry.id   5e0596351c65b37a7e9f29155d81a72c
#
_cell.length_a   1.000
_cell.length_b   1.000
_cell.length_c   1.000
_cell.angle_alpha   90.00
_cell.angle_beta   90.00
_cell.angle_gamma   90.00
#
_symmetry.space_group_name_H-M   'P 1'
#
loop_
_entity.id
_entity.type
_entity.pdbx_description
1 polymer ?
#
loop_
_entity_poly.entity_id
_entity_poly.type
_entity_poly.pdbx_seq_one_letter_code
_entity_poly.pdbx_strand_id
1 'polypeptide(L)'
;TAPFDDPLFRKFFGDEFFKKYEHPKERKERGLGSGVIVESNGLIITNNHVVGKADEIRVTLSDKREFKAKLIGTDPKTDVAVVKIEATGLPTVAWADSDKLEVGEFVLAVGNPFGLTQTVTLGIVSALGRAAGIAEYEDFIQTDAAINPGNSGGALVNVRGELVGIN
;
A
#
# COMPACT_ATOMS: atom_id res chain seq x y z
N THR A 1 16.28 11.36 -4.54
CA THR A 1 16.43 10.48 -3.36
C THR A 1 15.53 9.29 -3.58
N ALA A 2 16.09 8.09 -3.45
CA ALA A 2 15.38 6.84 -3.69
C ALA A 2 14.19 6.71 -2.73
N PRO A 3 13.07 6.12 -3.15
CA PRO A 3 11.98 5.79 -2.24
C PRO A 3 12.43 4.83 -1.12
N PHE A 4 13.55 4.14 -1.32
CA PHE A 4 14.18 3.27 -0.34
C PHE A 4 14.99 4.01 0.74
N ASP A 5 15.23 5.32 0.62
CA ASP A 5 15.89 6.15 1.64
C ASP A 5 14.91 6.71 2.67
N ASP A 6 13.61 6.39 2.56
CA ASP A 6 12.64 6.81 3.55
C ASP A 6 12.86 6.05 4.86
N PRO A 7 13.02 6.78 6.00
CA PRO A 7 13.22 6.15 7.31
C PRO A 7 12.08 5.21 7.72
N LEU A 8 10.85 5.47 7.26
CA LEU A 8 9.70 4.63 7.50
C LEU A 8 9.84 3.29 6.78
N PHE A 9 10.23 3.32 5.51
CA PHE A 9 10.41 2.11 4.72
C PHE A 9 11.53 1.23 5.30
N ARG A 10 12.68 1.82 5.71
CA ARG A 10 13.77 1.10 6.38
C ARG A 10 13.33 0.46 7.71
N LYS A 11 12.50 1.15 8.48
CA LYS A 11 12.01 0.65 9.76
C LYS A 11 11.06 -0.54 9.61
N PHE A 12 10.30 -0.59 8.49
CA PHE A 12 9.38 -1.68 8.18
C PHE A 12 10.08 -2.95 7.68
N PHE A 13 11.08 -2.81 6.83
CA PHE A 13 11.67 -3.94 6.11
C PHE A 13 13.08 -4.32 6.56
N GLY A 14 13.71 -3.52 7.44
CA GLY A 14 15.04 -3.76 7.99
C GLY A 14 16.21 -3.51 7.01
N ASP A 15 17.38 -3.24 7.56
CA ASP A 15 18.57 -2.88 6.76
C ASP A 15 19.13 -4.02 5.89
N GLU A 16 18.86 -5.27 6.23
CA GLU A 16 19.36 -6.42 5.45
C GLU A 16 18.71 -6.56 4.09
N PHE A 17 17.45 -6.12 3.98
CA PHE A 17 16.74 -6.10 2.70
C PHE A 17 17.42 -5.15 1.71
N PHE A 18 17.88 -3.99 2.19
CA PHE A 18 18.48 -2.95 1.34
C PHE A 18 19.87 -3.33 0.86
N LYS A 19 20.68 -4.00 1.67
CA LYS A 19 22.01 -4.47 1.28
C LYS A 19 22.01 -5.40 0.07
N LYS A 20 20.90 -6.09 -0.17
CA LYS A 20 20.75 -7.04 -1.28
C LYS A 20 20.48 -6.35 -2.63
N TYR A 21 20.09 -5.06 -2.61
CA TYR A 21 19.68 -4.30 -3.79
C TYR A 21 20.55 -3.06 -4.08
N GLU A 22 21.59 -2.81 -3.28
CA GLU A 22 22.57 -1.76 -3.53
C GLU A 22 23.54 -2.21 -4.64
N HIS A 23 23.21 -1.80 -5.89
CA HIS A 23 24.18 -1.79 -6.99
C HIS A 23 24.28 -0.38 -7.58
N PRO A 24 25.51 0.18 -7.66
CA PRO A 24 25.70 1.54 -8.15
C PRO A 24 25.72 1.58 -9.66
N LYS A 25 24.70 2.13 -10.29
CA LYS A 25 24.75 2.80 -11.61
C LYS A 25 23.46 3.62 -11.78
N GLU A 26 23.60 4.84 -12.32
CA GLU A 26 22.54 5.79 -12.67
C GLU A 26 21.30 5.11 -13.31
N ARG A 27 20.41 4.59 -12.51
CA ARG A 27 19.09 4.15 -12.90
C ARG A 27 18.12 5.10 -12.23
N LYS A 28 17.16 5.62 -13.01
CA LYS A 28 15.94 6.18 -12.45
C LYS A 28 15.41 5.16 -11.45
N GLU A 29 15.51 5.48 -10.18
CA GLU A 29 15.07 4.59 -9.12
C GLU A 29 13.56 4.44 -9.22
N ARG A 30 13.11 3.22 -9.43
CA ARG A 30 11.69 2.88 -9.48
C ARG A 30 11.28 2.40 -8.10
N GLY A 31 10.55 3.22 -7.37
CA GLY A 31 9.76 2.77 -6.24
C GLY A 31 8.64 1.85 -6.69
N LEU A 32 8.35 0.82 -5.92
CA LEU A 32 7.29 -0.13 -6.18
C LEU A 32 6.35 -0.20 -4.98
N GLY A 33 5.07 -0.24 -5.25
CA GLY A 33 4.03 -0.39 -4.26
C GLY A 33 2.73 -0.82 -4.91
N SER A 34 1.72 -0.95 -4.11
CA SER A 34 0.36 -1.27 -4.51
C SER A 34 -0.58 -0.09 -4.26
N GLY A 35 -1.78 -0.18 -4.75
CA GLY A 35 -2.83 0.78 -4.48
C GLY A 35 -4.20 0.13 -4.60
N VAL A 36 -5.20 0.78 -4.03
CA VAL A 36 -6.59 0.31 -3.99
C VAL A 36 -7.48 1.29 -4.73
N ILE A 37 -8.20 0.82 -5.74
CA ILE A 37 -9.17 1.64 -6.46
C ILE A 37 -10.42 1.78 -5.59
N VAL A 38 -10.71 3.00 -5.19
CA VAL A 38 -11.84 3.32 -4.29
C VAL A 38 -13.02 4.00 -4.99
N GLU A 39 -12.77 4.60 -6.16
CA GLU A 39 -13.82 5.16 -7.00
C GLU A 39 -13.66 4.73 -8.46
N SER A 40 -14.78 4.46 -9.12
CA SER A 40 -14.80 3.96 -10.51
C SER A 40 -14.24 4.95 -11.54
N ASN A 41 -14.09 6.21 -11.17
CA ASN A 41 -13.51 7.27 -11.98
C ASN A 41 -11.97 7.30 -11.88
N GLY A 42 -11.32 6.38 -11.15
CA GLY A 42 -9.87 6.25 -11.06
C GLY A 42 -9.21 6.88 -9.85
N LEU A 43 -9.95 7.08 -8.74
CA LEU A 43 -9.36 7.46 -7.47
C LEU A 43 -8.77 6.22 -6.78
N ILE A 44 -7.52 6.33 -6.34
CA ILE A 44 -6.73 5.23 -5.78
C ILE A 44 -6.10 5.68 -4.48
N ILE A 45 -6.20 4.86 -3.44
CA ILE A 45 -5.49 5.03 -2.17
C ILE A 45 -4.22 4.17 -2.20
N THR A 46 -3.14 4.71 -1.64
CA THR A 46 -1.85 4.04 -1.44
C THR A 46 -1.15 4.63 -0.22
N ASN A 47 0.08 4.21 0.10
CA ASN A 47 0.87 4.85 1.14
C ASN A 47 1.60 6.10 0.63
N ASN A 48 1.78 7.06 1.54
CA ASN A 48 2.57 8.26 1.26
C ASN A 48 4.03 7.93 0.94
N HIS A 49 4.65 6.97 1.67
CA HIS A 49 6.04 6.59 1.43
C HIS A 49 6.25 5.95 0.04
N VAL A 50 5.19 5.43 -0.61
CA VAL A 50 5.25 4.87 -1.98
C VAL A 50 5.32 5.98 -3.03
N VAL A 51 4.57 7.07 -2.85
CA VAL A 51 4.36 8.09 -3.91
C VAL A 51 4.79 9.50 -3.54
N GLY A 52 4.94 9.82 -2.26
CA GLY A 52 5.09 11.21 -1.78
C GLY A 52 6.34 11.94 -2.28
N LYS A 53 7.36 11.21 -2.72
CA LYS A 53 8.61 11.78 -3.25
C LYS A 53 8.82 11.46 -4.75
N ALA A 54 7.80 10.91 -5.42
CA ALA A 54 7.91 10.51 -6.81
C ALA A 54 7.78 11.70 -7.77
N ASP A 55 8.69 11.84 -8.73
CA ASP A 55 8.59 12.82 -9.81
C ASP A 55 7.51 12.42 -10.84
N GLU A 56 7.30 11.14 -11.03
CA GLU A 56 6.28 10.56 -11.91
C GLU A 56 5.68 9.31 -11.27
N ILE A 57 4.36 9.26 -11.25
CA ILE A 57 3.60 8.10 -10.75
C ILE A 57 2.96 7.39 -11.95
N ARG A 58 3.21 6.09 -12.06
CA ARG A 58 2.54 5.20 -13.01
C ARG A 58 1.76 4.13 -12.28
N VAL A 59 0.55 3.90 -12.74
CA VAL A 59 -0.35 2.87 -12.22
C VAL A 59 -0.57 1.82 -13.30
N THR A 60 -0.29 0.57 -12.95
CA THR A 60 -0.59 -0.60 -13.80
C THR A 60 -1.76 -1.34 -13.17
N LEU A 61 -2.86 -1.47 -13.90
CA LEU A 61 -4.04 -2.21 -13.44
C LEU A 61 -3.82 -3.73 -13.57
N SER A 62 -4.72 -4.51 -12.97
CA SER A 62 -4.68 -5.98 -13.05
C SER A 62 -4.83 -6.50 -14.49
N ASP A 63 -5.54 -5.77 -15.35
CA ASP A 63 -5.72 -6.05 -16.78
C ASP A 63 -4.55 -5.55 -17.65
N LYS A 64 -3.44 -5.09 -17.03
CA LYS A 64 -2.22 -4.61 -17.66
C LYS A 64 -2.30 -3.23 -18.33
N ARG A 65 -3.42 -2.54 -18.23
CA ARG A 65 -3.48 -1.13 -18.67
C ARG A 65 -2.60 -0.27 -17.76
N GLU A 66 -1.88 0.65 -18.38
CA GLU A 66 -1.00 1.59 -17.67
C GLU A 66 -1.52 3.02 -17.81
N PHE A 67 -1.44 3.76 -16.73
CA PHE A 67 -1.87 5.15 -16.66
C PHE A 67 -0.81 6.00 -15.94
N LYS A 68 -0.64 7.23 -16.42
CA LYS A 68 -0.04 8.29 -15.61
C LYS A 68 -1.01 8.68 -14.53
N ALA A 69 -0.52 8.81 -13.29
CA ALA A 69 -1.34 9.25 -12.18
C ALA A 69 -0.90 10.64 -11.69
N LYS A 70 -1.87 11.40 -11.19
CA LYS A 70 -1.64 12.64 -10.47
C LYS A 70 -1.73 12.39 -8.98
N LEU A 71 -0.80 12.93 -8.21
CA LEU A 71 -0.91 12.99 -6.77
C LEU A 71 -1.98 14.03 -6.41
N ILE A 72 -3.04 13.59 -5.73
CA ILE A 72 -4.15 14.45 -5.29
C ILE A 72 -3.87 15.01 -3.90
N GLY A 73 -3.36 14.19 -3.01
CA GLY A 73 -3.01 14.59 -1.66
C GLY A 73 -2.24 13.51 -0.93
N THR A 74 -1.55 13.93 0.12
CA THR A 74 -0.79 13.07 1.01
C THR A 74 -1.02 13.46 2.45
N ASP A 75 -1.00 12.47 3.32
CA ASP A 75 -0.88 12.65 4.75
C ASP A 75 0.32 11.85 5.27
N PRO A 76 1.48 12.51 5.44
CA PRO A 76 2.67 11.85 5.97
C PRO A 76 2.51 11.35 7.40
N LYS A 77 1.55 11.91 8.17
CA LYS A 77 1.34 11.55 9.58
C LYS A 77 0.66 10.20 9.75
N THR A 78 -0.21 9.85 8.81
CA THR A 78 -0.90 8.55 8.75
C THR A 78 -0.33 7.63 7.68
N ASP A 79 0.67 8.11 6.91
CA ASP A 79 1.26 7.41 5.77
C ASP A 79 0.25 7.06 4.65
N VAL A 80 -0.74 7.91 4.43
CA VAL A 80 -1.75 7.74 3.39
C VAL A 80 -1.53 8.72 2.25
N ALA A 81 -1.76 8.29 1.02
CA ALA A 81 -1.78 9.14 -0.17
C ALA A 81 -2.95 8.77 -1.09
N VAL A 82 -3.40 9.74 -1.84
CA VAL A 82 -4.45 9.58 -2.85
C VAL A 82 -3.89 10.00 -4.20
N VAL A 83 -4.03 9.14 -5.18
CA VAL A 83 -3.65 9.40 -6.57
C VAL A 83 -4.85 9.23 -7.50
N LYS A 84 -4.82 9.89 -8.64
CA LYS A 84 -5.88 9.87 -9.65
C LYS A 84 -5.34 9.46 -11.00
N ILE A 85 -6.01 8.52 -11.64
CA ILE A 85 -5.79 8.16 -13.04
C ILE A 85 -6.99 8.59 -13.91
N GLU A 86 -6.75 8.87 -15.17
CA GLU A 86 -7.79 9.19 -16.14
C GLU A 86 -8.38 7.90 -16.73
N ALA A 87 -9.32 7.30 -15.96
CA ALA A 87 -10.04 6.10 -16.34
C ALA A 87 -11.45 6.14 -15.74
N THR A 88 -12.37 5.40 -16.33
CA THR A 88 -13.77 5.29 -15.87
C THR A 88 -14.22 3.84 -15.90
N GLY A 89 -15.28 3.54 -15.17
CA GLY A 89 -15.85 2.19 -15.13
C GLY A 89 -14.94 1.15 -14.47
N LEU A 90 -14.03 1.58 -13.60
CA LEU A 90 -13.12 0.70 -12.89
C LEU A 90 -13.86 -0.06 -11.78
N PRO A 91 -13.50 -1.32 -11.53
CA PRO A 91 -13.98 -2.04 -10.35
C PRO A 91 -13.40 -1.39 -9.09
N THR A 92 -14.24 -1.23 -8.07
CA THR A 92 -13.87 -0.63 -6.79
C THR A 92 -14.01 -1.65 -5.66
N VAL A 93 -13.24 -1.46 -4.60
CA VAL A 93 -13.41 -2.20 -3.36
C VAL A 93 -14.62 -1.62 -2.59
N ALA A 94 -15.37 -2.48 -1.90
CA ALA A 94 -16.37 -2.03 -0.94
C ALA A 94 -15.67 -1.65 0.38
N TRP A 95 -16.18 -0.64 1.08
CA TRP A 95 -15.66 -0.23 2.38
C TRP A 95 -16.30 -1.05 3.49
N ALA A 96 -15.49 -1.52 4.44
CA ALA A 96 -15.96 -2.02 5.72
C ALA A 96 -15.93 -0.89 6.78
N ASP A 97 -16.61 -1.13 7.87
CA ASP A 97 -16.50 -0.32 9.10
C ASP A 97 -15.36 -0.91 9.96
N SER A 98 -14.17 -0.32 9.86
CA SER A 98 -12.99 -0.81 10.59
C SER A 98 -13.12 -0.66 12.12
N ASP A 99 -14.02 0.20 12.61
CA ASP A 99 -14.31 0.33 14.05
C ASP A 99 -15.04 -0.91 14.62
N LYS A 100 -15.62 -1.73 13.74
CA LYS A 100 -16.29 -2.99 14.11
C LYS A 100 -15.39 -4.21 13.92
N LEU A 101 -14.17 -4.02 13.50
CA LEU A 101 -13.22 -5.11 13.32
C LEU A 101 -12.84 -5.70 14.68
N GLU A 102 -12.83 -7.03 14.79
CA GLU A 102 -12.52 -7.72 16.03
C GLU A 102 -11.23 -8.54 15.93
N VAL A 103 -10.50 -8.66 17.02
CA VAL A 103 -9.33 -9.54 17.12
C VAL A 103 -9.76 -10.99 16.86
N GLY A 104 -9.03 -11.70 16.01
CA GLY A 104 -9.35 -13.06 15.58
C GLY A 104 -10.09 -13.14 14.24
N GLU A 105 -10.61 -12.04 13.70
CA GLU A 105 -11.21 -12.05 12.37
C GLU A 105 -10.18 -12.34 11.28
N PHE A 106 -10.58 -13.13 10.29
CA PHE A 106 -9.74 -13.39 9.11
C PHE A 106 -9.62 -12.17 8.22
N VAL A 107 -8.38 -11.88 7.81
CA VAL A 107 -8.07 -10.82 6.86
C VAL A 107 -7.13 -11.32 5.77
N LEU A 108 -7.22 -10.70 4.61
CA LEU A 108 -6.39 -10.96 3.44
C LEU A 108 -5.62 -9.68 3.11
N ALA A 109 -4.30 -9.76 3.11
CA ALA A 109 -3.47 -8.70 2.58
C ALA A 109 -3.24 -8.92 1.08
N VAL A 110 -3.65 -7.96 0.28
CA VAL A 110 -3.60 -7.99 -1.18
C VAL A 110 -2.60 -6.97 -1.68
N GLY A 111 -1.71 -7.37 -2.56
CA GLY A 111 -0.76 -6.49 -3.22
C GLY A 111 -0.54 -6.90 -4.67
N ASN A 112 0.14 -6.03 -5.42
CA ASN A 112 0.55 -6.31 -6.79
C ASN A 112 2.03 -5.93 -6.97
N PRO A 113 2.94 -6.64 -6.27
CA PRO A 113 4.36 -6.34 -6.36
C PRO A 113 4.84 -6.49 -7.80
N PHE A 114 5.61 -5.50 -8.25
CA PHE A 114 6.21 -5.47 -9.60
C PHE A 114 5.20 -5.36 -10.76
N GLY A 115 3.90 -5.18 -10.52
CA GLY A 115 2.88 -5.11 -11.55
C GLY A 115 2.72 -6.42 -12.37
N LEU A 116 3.32 -7.52 -11.91
CA LEU A 116 3.37 -8.78 -12.64
C LEU A 116 2.21 -9.71 -12.25
N THR A 117 2.03 -9.93 -10.97
CA THR A 117 0.98 -10.81 -10.41
C THR A 117 0.48 -10.27 -9.08
N GLN A 118 -0.82 -10.34 -8.89
CA GLN A 118 -1.41 -10.09 -7.58
C GLN A 118 -0.94 -11.16 -6.59
N THR A 119 -0.58 -10.72 -5.39
CA THR A 119 -0.26 -11.59 -4.27
C THR A 119 -1.33 -11.42 -3.20
N VAL A 120 -1.70 -12.52 -2.58
CA VAL A 120 -2.68 -12.54 -1.49
C VAL A 120 -2.09 -13.38 -0.37
N THR A 121 -2.09 -12.83 0.85
CA THR A 121 -1.72 -13.55 2.06
C THR A 121 -2.88 -13.54 3.03
N LEU A 122 -3.07 -14.65 3.75
CA LEU A 122 -4.13 -14.82 4.72
C LEU A 122 -3.55 -14.73 6.14
N GLY A 123 -4.25 -14.06 7.02
CA GLY A 123 -3.98 -14.02 8.44
C GLY A 123 -5.22 -13.64 9.23
N ILE A 124 -5.01 -13.26 10.48
CA ILE A 124 -6.06 -12.75 11.37
C ILE A 124 -5.72 -11.36 11.86
N VAL A 125 -6.70 -10.65 12.37
CA VAL A 125 -6.47 -9.47 13.19
C VAL A 125 -5.86 -9.92 14.51
N SER A 126 -4.60 -9.60 14.73
CA SER A 126 -3.87 -9.99 15.96
C SER A 126 -4.06 -9.00 17.10
N ALA A 127 -4.20 -7.72 16.77
CA ALA A 127 -4.51 -6.64 17.71
C ALA A 127 -5.05 -5.41 16.97
N LEU A 128 -5.69 -4.51 17.72
CA LEU A 128 -6.19 -3.23 17.25
C LEU A 128 -5.59 -2.09 18.09
N GLY A 129 -5.59 -0.86 17.55
CA GLY A 129 -5.10 0.33 18.26
C GLY A 129 -3.62 0.28 18.59
N ARG A 130 -2.81 -0.39 17.80
CA ARG A 130 -1.37 -0.51 18.06
C ARG A 130 -0.60 0.69 17.53
N ALA A 131 0.20 1.28 18.43
CA ALA A 131 1.23 2.23 18.08
C ALA A 131 2.55 1.48 17.85
N ALA A 132 3.12 1.57 16.66
CA ALA A 132 4.38 0.92 16.29
C ALA A 132 5.57 1.90 16.29
N GLY A 133 5.34 3.20 16.53
CA GLY A 133 6.34 4.26 16.46
C GLY A 133 6.84 4.51 15.03
N ILE A 134 5.99 4.30 14.04
CA ILE A 134 6.28 4.41 12.61
C ILE A 134 5.74 5.73 12.06
N ALA A 135 4.51 6.11 12.43
CA ALA A 135 3.85 7.35 12.04
C ALA A 135 3.55 8.23 13.27
N GLU A 136 3.19 9.49 13.05
CA GLU A 136 2.87 10.43 14.14
C GLU A 136 1.49 10.12 14.76
N TYR A 137 0.54 9.66 13.93
CA TYR A 137 -0.77 9.20 14.37
C TYR A 137 -0.90 7.72 14.01
N GLU A 138 -1.04 6.89 15.03
CA GLU A 138 -1.05 5.45 14.89
C GLU A 138 -2.27 4.85 15.57
N ASP A 139 -3.08 4.15 14.77
CA ASP A 139 -4.17 3.29 15.22
C ASP A 139 -4.16 2.05 14.31
N PHE A 140 -3.04 1.31 14.36
CA PHE A 140 -2.80 0.23 13.41
C PHE A 140 -3.58 -1.03 13.75
N ILE A 141 -4.07 -1.67 12.68
CA ILE A 141 -4.52 -3.05 12.70
C ILE A 141 -3.27 -3.94 12.63
N GLN A 142 -3.01 -4.71 13.67
CA GLN A 142 -1.96 -5.71 13.64
C GLN A 142 -2.51 -7.00 13.04
N THR A 143 -1.79 -7.60 12.10
CA THR A 143 -2.13 -8.90 11.51
C THR A 143 -0.88 -9.78 11.40
N ASP A 144 -1.07 -11.09 11.38
CA ASP A 144 -0.05 -12.09 11.06
C ASP A 144 -0.08 -12.51 9.57
N ALA A 145 -0.98 -11.91 8.76
CA ALA A 145 -0.88 -12.02 7.32
C ALA A 145 0.49 -11.50 6.86
N ALA A 146 1.18 -12.24 6.00
CA ALA A 146 2.51 -11.87 5.55
C ALA A 146 2.47 -10.56 4.75
N ILE A 147 3.09 -9.51 5.30
CA ILE A 147 3.31 -8.24 4.62
C ILE A 147 4.75 -8.22 4.11
N ASN A 148 4.90 -8.11 2.81
CA ASN A 148 6.19 -8.12 2.11
C ASN A 148 6.32 -6.86 1.24
N PRO A 149 7.57 -6.50 0.83
CA PRO A 149 7.77 -5.44 -0.14
C PRO A 149 6.92 -5.64 -1.40
N GLY A 150 6.16 -4.59 -1.76
CA GLY A 150 5.19 -4.62 -2.84
C GLY A 150 3.73 -4.73 -2.39
N ASN A 151 3.44 -5.20 -1.17
CA ASN A 151 2.09 -5.11 -0.60
C ASN A 151 1.77 -3.71 -0.06
N SER A 152 2.79 -2.90 0.24
CA SER A 152 2.63 -1.52 0.73
C SER A 152 1.68 -0.73 -0.17
N GLY A 153 0.67 -0.11 0.43
CA GLY A 153 -0.40 0.61 -0.25
C GLY A 153 -1.52 -0.27 -0.81
N GLY A 154 -1.38 -1.59 -0.73
CA GLY A 154 -2.42 -2.55 -1.11
C GLY A 154 -3.52 -2.69 -0.06
N ALA A 155 -4.55 -3.45 -0.38
CA ALA A 155 -5.72 -3.63 0.46
C ALA A 155 -5.49 -4.66 1.57
N LEU A 156 -5.93 -4.34 2.78
CA LEU A 156 -6.30 -5.32 3.79
C LEU A 156 -7.82 -5.48 3.73
N VAL A 157 -8.31 -6.68 3.42
CA VAL A 157 -9.75 -6.94 3.27
C VAL A 157 -10.22 -8.04 4.23
N ASN A 158 -11.49 -7.98 4.61
CA ASN A 158 -12.14 -9.06 5.35
C ASN A 158 -12.56 -10.20 4.39
N VAL A 159 -13.15 -11.26 4.95
CA VAL A 159 -13.61 -12.43 4.17
C VAL A 159 -14.76 -12.13 3.19
N ARG A 160 -15.40 -10.97 3.28
CA ARG A 160 -16.40 -10.49 2.33
C ARG A 160 -15.80 -9.68 1.19
N GLY A 161 -14.47 -9.46 1.21
CA GLY A 161 -13.76 -8.62 0.24
C GLY A 161 -13.94 -7.12 0.47
N GLU A 162 -14.36 -6.72 1.66
CA GLU A 162 -14.50 -5.31 2.04
C GLU A 162 -13.20 -4.78 2.63
N LEU A 163 -12.84 -3.56 2.28
CA LEU A 163 -11.62 -2.88 2.73
C LEU A 163 -11.72 -2.53 4.22
N VAL A 164 -10.82 -3.08 5.03
CA VAL A 164 -10.69 -2.78 6.46
C VAL A 164 -9.45 -1.95 6.78
N GLY A 165 -8.47 -1.91 5.87
CA GLY A 165 -7.24 -1.15 6.05
C GLY A 165 -6.37 -1.11 4.78
N ILE A 166 -5.26 -0.39 4.88
CA ILE A 166 -4.20 -0.32 3.86
C ILE A 166 -2.93 -0.92 4.46
N ASN A 167 -2.29 -1.79 3.68
CA ASN A 167 -1.07 -2.48 4.09
C ASN A 167 0.15 -1.55 4.14
#